data_e1987d122df92be476d35c7af8905de4
#
_entry.id   e1987d122df92be476d35c7af8905de4
#
_cell.length_a   1.000
_cell.length_b   1.000
_cell.length_c   1.000
_cell.angle_alpha   90.00
_cell.angle_beta   90.00
_cell.angle_gamma   90.00
#
_symmetry.space_group_name_H-M   'P 1'
#
loop_
_entity.id
_entity.type
_entity.pdbx_description
1 polymer ?
#
loop_
_entity_poly.entity_id
_entity_poly.type
_entity_poly.pdbx_seq_one_letter_code
_entity_poly.pdbx_strand_id
1 'polypeptide(L)'
;VAGDGWSGESSLSAGLTTGNTETSEAGLGIDLDRGAGDWNFGIQLSGDYGKEDGVESRNRYFGAVDLEHDFNDTMFTFGRASYEVDQFTGFDSRTFVGGGVGWHVLDDEDHHWTVRGGPGFKIDEVKRQITTDSTGTVTIAPASTEESLGAVAQSEYFYAFNEAVSLSNKTNVVYGQESTQINNSIGLTAALNGHLAARVSFDVRHDTAPQPTYEATDTATKFSLVYTLGD
;
A
#
# COMPACT_ATOMS: atom_id res chain seq x y z
N VAL A 1 16.84 16.48 -3.81
CA VAL A 1 16.45 17.31 -2.65
C VAL A 1 15.05 17.83 -2.95
N ALA A 2 14.04 17.34 -2.23
CA ALA A 2 12.68 17.88 -2.36
C ALA A 2 12.70 19.36 -1.99
N GLY A 3 12.10 20.21 -2.82
CA GLY A 3 11.99 21.64 -2.54
C GLY A 3 11.13 21.88 -1.29
N ASP A 4 11.37 22.98 -0.59
CA ASP A 4 10.54 23.37 0.56
C ASP A 4 9.07 23.56 0.12
N GLY A 5 8.23 22.57 0.37
CA GLY A 5 6.82 22.63 -0.02
C GLY A 5 6.12 21.29 0.05
N TRP A 6 4.84 21.29 -0.24
CA TRP A 6 4.06 20.07 -0.42
C TRP A 6 4.07 19.67 -1.89
N SER A 7 4.37 18.42 -2.16
CA SER A 7 4.23 17.76 -3.45
C SER A 7 3.50 16.44 -3.28
N GLY A 8 3.07 15.84 -4.35
CA GLY A 8 2.46 14.53 -4.30
C GLY A 8 1.42 14.29 -5.38
N GLU A 9 0.64 13.25 -5.20
CA GLU A 9 -0.40 12.88 -6.16
C GLU A 9 -1.69 12.47 -5.46
N SER A 10 -2.80 12.70 -6.14
CA SER A 10 -4.08 12.08 -5.80
C SER A 10 -4.58 11.27 -7.00
N SER A 11 -5.17 10.13 -6.74
CA SER A 11 -5.65 9.22 -7.78
C SER A 11 -7.10 8.80 -7.52
N LEU A 12 -7.89 8.77 -8.60
CA LEU A 12 -9.21 8.15 -8.63
C LEU A 12 -9.14 6.95 -9.56
N SER A 13 -9.50 5.79 -9.07
CA SER A 13 -9.54 4.56 -9.85
C SER A 13 -10.97 4.03 -9.99
N ALA A 14 -11.23 3.38 -11.10
CA ALA A 14 -12.47 2.67 -11.35
C ALA A 14 -12.19 1.40 -12.16
N GLY A 15 -12.98 0.35 -11.90
CA GLY A 15 -12.99 -0.89 -12.66
C GLY A 15 -14.42 -1.36 -12.84
N LEU A 16 -14.77 -1.80 -14.04
CA LEU A 16 -16.07 -2.39 -14.38
C LEU A 16 -15.83 -3.63 -15.23
N THR A 17 -16.40 -4.75 -14.83
CA THR A 17 -16.52 -5.96 -15.65
C THR A 17 -17.98 -6.30 -15.80
N THR A 18 -18.35 -6.76 -17.00
CA THR A 18 -19.72 -7.22 -17.30
C THR A 18 -19.64 -8.57 -17.97
N GLY A 19 -20.65 -9.42 -17.76
CA GLY A 19 -20.71 -10.75 -18.35
C GLY A 19 -21.26 -11.77 -17.37
N ASN A 20 -20.60 -12.93 -17.24
CA ASN A 20 -21.04 -13.97 -16.30
C ASN A 20 -20.84 -13.57 -14.83
N THR A 21 -19.90 -12.66 -14.57
CA THR A 21 -19.67 -12.03 -13.28
C THR A 21 -19.62 -10.52 -13.50
N GLU A 22 -20.41 -9.76 -12.74
CA GLU A 22 -20.42 -8.30 -12.78
C GLU A 22 -19.59 -7.76 -11.63
N THR A 23 -18.48 -7.08 -11.91
CA THR A 23 -17.69 -6.40 -10.88
C THR A 23 -17.73 -4.89 -11.10
N SER A 24 -17.80 -4.15 -10.00
CA SER A 24 -17.64 -2.71 -9.98
C SER A 24 -16.72 -2.32 -8.83
N GLU A 25 -15.69 -1.55 -9.15
CA GLU A 25 -14.69 -1.12 -8.18
C GLU A 25 -14.46 0.37 -8.31
N ALA A 26 -14.23 1.03 -7.17
CA ALA A 26 -13.80 2.41 -7.09
C ALA A 26 -12.72 2.54 -6.03
N GLY A 27 -11.73 3.39 -6.27
CA GLY A 27 -10.66 3.65 -5.31
C GLY A 27 -10.24 5.12 -5.32
N LEU A 28 -9.76 5.56 -4.17
CA LEU A 28 -9.14 6.86 -3.95
C LEU A 28 -7.75 6.64 -3.37
N GLY A 29 -6.74 7.32 -3.89
CA GLY A 29 -5.39 7.36 -3.34
C GLY A 29 -4.94 8.81 -3.17
N ILE A 30 -4.18 9.06 -2.11
CA ILE A 30 -3.52 10.35 -1.83
C ILE A 30 -2.15 10.01 -1.28
N ASP A 31 -1.11 10.49 -1.96
CA ASP A 31 0.28 10.44 -1.52
C ASP A 31 0.79 11.88 -1.49
N LEU A 32 1.19 12.36 -0.31
CA LEU A 32 1.70 13.71 -0.11
C LEU A 32 3.04 13.65 0.60
N ASP A 33 3.98 14.43 0.10
CA ASP A 33 5.31 14.59 0.67
C ASP A 33 5.61 16.06 0.93
N ARG A 34 6.37 16.32 1.98
CA ARG A 34 6.87 17.63 2.31
C ARG A 34 8.33 17.59 2.71
N GLY A 35 9.18 18.21 1.91
CA GLY A 35 10.57 18.47 2.23
C GLY A 35 10.75 19.73 3.09
N ALA A 36 11.67 19.70 4.04
CA ALA A 36 12.11 20.84 4.82
C ALA A 36 13.58 20.65 5.28
N GLY A 37 14.52 21.13 4.49
CA GLY A 37 15.96 20.88 4.69
C GLY A 37 16.26 19.38 4.55
N ASP A 38 16.88 18.78 5.57
CA ASP A 38 17.22 17.35 5.61
C ASP A 38 16.05 16.45 6.10
N TRP A 39 14.85 17.02 6.27
CA TRP A 39 13.67 16.30 6.72
C TRP A 39 12.63 16.16 5.62
N ASN A 40 12.08 14.95 5.48
CA ASN A 40 10.95 14.65 4.63
C ASN A 40 9.82 14.06 5.46
N PHE A 41 8.60 14.55 5.24
CA PHE A 41 7.39 14.06 5.88
C PHE A 41 6.42 13.58 4.81
N GLY A 42 6.02 12.30 4.90
CA GLY A 42 5.11 11.66 3.97
C GLY A 42 3.76 11.32 4.60
N ILE A 43 2.70 11.44 3.84
CA ILE A 43 1.35 10.96 4.17
C ILE A 43 0.83 10.13 3.02
N GLN A 44 0.40 8.90 3.32
CA GLN A 44 -0.25 8.02 2.36
C GLN A 44 -1.65 7.66 2.86
N LEU A 45 -2.67 7.87 2.03
CA LEU A 45 -4.04 7.46 2.31
C LEU A 45 -4.60 6.70 1.11
N SER A 46 -5.33 5.63 1.34
CA SER A 46 -6.09 4.97 0.28
C SER A 46 -7.39 4.39 0.80
N GLY A 47 -8.38 4.34 -0.09
CA GLY A 47 -9.66 3.68 0.14
C GLY A 47 -10.09 2.94 -1.12
N ASP A 48 -10.47 1.68 -0.97
CA ASP A 48 -10.95 0.83 -2.05
C ASP A 48 -12.32 0.27 -1.68
N TYR A 49 -13.26 0.36 -2.61
CA TYR A 49 -14.61 -0.20 -2.48
C TYR A 49 -14.95 -1.01 -3.73
N GLY A 50 -15.57 -2.16 -3.55
CA GLY A 50 -15.95 -3.01 -4.68
C GLY A 50 -17.15 -3.87 -4.40
N LYS A 51 -17.84 -4.24 -5.46
CA LYS A 51 -18.95 -5.20 -5.49
C LYS A 51 -18.74 -6.22 -6.58
N GLU A 52 -19.19 -7.45 -6.31
CA GLU A 52 -19.25 -8.55 -7.25
C GLU A 52 -20.70 -9.10 -7.26
N ASP A 53 -21.33 -9.13 -8.42
CA ASP A 53 -22.75 -9.50 -8.60
C ASP A 53 -23.69 -8.76 -7.63
N GLY A 54 -23.40 -7.46 -7.39
CA GLY A 54 -24.17 -6.59 -6.50
C GLY A 54 -23.89 -6.76 -5.01
N VAL A 55 -23.06 -7.73 -4.61
CA VAL A 55 -22.64 -7.97 -3.22
C VAL A 55 -21.29 -7.29 -2.99
N GLU A 56 -21.13 -6.63 -1.84
CA GLU A 56 -19.85 -6.02 -1.44
C GLU A 56 -18.76 -7.09 -1.36
N SER A 57 -17.65 -6.86 -2.06
CA SER A 57 -16.51 -7.76 -2.16
C SER A 57 -15.18 -7.13 -1.77
N ARG A 58 -15.16 -5.78 -1.65
CA ARG A 58 -13.99 -5.02 -1.23
C ARG A 58 -14.42 -3.78 -0.45
N ASN A 59 -13.80 -3.58 0.70
CA ASN A 59 -13.98 -2.38 1.51
C ASN A 59 -12.77 -2.23 2.42
N ARG A 60 -11.79 -1.43 1.95
CA ARG A 60 -10.49 -1.29 2.58
C ARG A 60 -10.12 0.17 2.74
N TYR A 61 -9.55 0.50 3.87
CA TYR A 61 -8.95 1.80 4.16
C TYR A 61 -7.52 1.60 4.67
N PHE A 62 -6.61 2.40 4.18
CA PHE A 62 -5.22 2.39 4.60
C PHE A 62 -4.75 3.82 4.81
N GLY A 63 -3.96 4.02 5.87
CA GLY A 63 -3.27 5.27 6.15
C GLY A 63 -1.87 4.99 6.67
N ALA A 64 -0.90 5.80 6.24
CA ALA A 64 0.44 5.78 6.77
C ALA A 64 1.01 7.19 6.87
N VAL A 65 1.92 7.37 7.82
CA VAL A 65 2.77 8.55 7.95
C VAL A 65 4.22 8.11 8.03
N ASP A 66 5.08 8.84 7.33
CA ASP A 66 6.51 8.64 7.28
C ASP A 66 7.23 9.92 7.69
N LEU A 67 8.30 9.78 8.45
CA LEU A 67 9.23 10.84 8.77
C LEU A 67 10.63 10.36 8.41
N GLU A 68 11.33 11.09 7.56
CA GLU A 68 12.67 10.75 7.10
C GLU A 68 13.64 11.88 7.44
N HIS A 69 14.89 11.50 7.68
CA HIS A 69 15.98 12.44 7.90
C HIS A 69 17.20 11.97 7.11
N ASP A 70 17.63 12.79 6.16
CA ASP A 70 18.78 12.54 5.31
C ASP A 70 20.08 12.80 6.07
N PHE A 71 21.00 11.83 6.07
CA PHE A 71 22.35 12.01 6.58
C PHE A 71 23.29 12.55 5.51
N ASN A 72 23.02 12.19 4.27
CA ASN A 72 23.73 12.61 3.07
C ASN A 72 22.87 12.25 1.84
N ASP A 73 23.35 12.58 0.65
CA ASP A 73 22.62 12.35 -0.61
C ASP A 73 22.25 10.88 -0.90
N THR A 74 22.78 9.93 -0.13
CA THR A 74 22.61 8.49 -0.39
C THR A 74 21.86 7.77 0.72
N MET A 75 22.00 8.22 1.97
CA MET A 75 21.50 7.49 3.14
C MET A 75 20.62 8.36 4.01
N PHE A 76 19.53 7.77 4.50
CA PHE A 76 18.60 8.40 5.42
C PHE A 76 18.16 7.44 6.54
N THR A 77 17.61 7.98 7.61
CA THR A 77 16.83 7.24 8.60
C THR A 77 15.36 7.53 8.43
N PHE A 78 14.51 6.59 8.82
CA PHE A 78 13.06 6.80 8.75
C PHE A 78 12.33 6.25 9.96
N GLY A 79 11.18 6.85 10.24
CA GLY A 79 10.12 6.33 11.11
C GLY A 79 8.82 6.22 10.32
N ARG A 80 8.07 5.13 10.53
CA ARG A 80 6.79 4.88 9.87
C ARG A 80 5.76 4.41 10.87
N ALA A 81 4.54 4.94 10.74
CA ALA A 81 3.35 4.37 11.36
C ALA A 81 2.30 4.13 10.28
N SER A 82 1.65 2.97 10.30
CA SER A 82 0.56 2.65 9.36
C SER A 82 -0.60 1.95 10.06
N TYR A 83 -1.79 2.16 9.52
CA TYR A 83 -3.05 1.59 9.97
C TYR A 83 -3.88 1.13 8.78
N GLU A 84 -4.37 -0.10 8.83
CA GLU A 84 -5.20 -0.71 7.80
C GLU A 84 -6.46 -1.30 8.41
N VAL A 85 -7.59 -1.08 7.74
CA VAL A 85 -8.87 -1.76 7.98
C VAL A 85 -9.28 -2.39 6.66
N ASP A 86 -9.56 -3.69 6.68
CA ASP A 86 -10.08 -4.41 5.51
C ASP A 86 -11.20 -5.35 5.96
N GLN A 87 -12.41 -5.10 5.47
CA GLN A 87 -13.58 -5.88 5.89
C GLN A 87 -13.57 -7.31 5.34
N PHE A 88 -12.81 -7.56 4.27
CA PHE A 88 -12.73 -8.84 3.56
C PHE A 88 -11.46 -9.63 3.88
N THR A 89 -10.82 -9.32 5.02
CA THR A 89 -9.78 -10.14 5.64
C THR A 89 -10.26 -10.64 7.00
N GLY A 90 -9.57 -11.61 7.55
CA GLY A 90 -9.85 -12.10 8.91
C GLY A 90 -9.44 -11.14 10.04
N PHE A 91 -9.11 -9.88 9.72
CA PHE A 91 -8.64 -8.87 10.68
C PHE A 91 -9.60 -7.70 10.73
N ASP A 92 -9.85 -7.16 11.93
CA ASP A 92 -10.57 -5.91 12.13
C ASP A 92 -9.68 -4.72 11.80
N SER A 93 -8.43 -4.77 12.25
CA SER A 93 -7.42 -3.78 11.89
C SER A 93 -6.00 -4.34 11.97
N ARG A 94 -5.07 -3.67 11.31
CA ARG A 94 -3.64 -3.95 11.36
C ARG A 94 -2.87 -2.66 11.54
N THR A 95 -2.04 -2.61 12.55
CA THR A 95 -1.20 -1.47 12.88
C THR A 95 0.26 -1.87 12.82
N PHE A 96 1.09 -1.03 12.24
CA PHE A 96 2.54 -1.16 12.29
C PHE A 96 3.17 0.17 12.68
N VAL A 97 4.16 0.10 13.59
CA VAL A 97 5.02 1.22 13.94
C VAL A 97 6.46 0.74 13.93
N GLY A 98 7.31 1.40 13.18
CA GLY A 98 8.71 1.00 13.07
C GLY A 98 9.58 2.09 12.50
N GLY A 99 10.86 1.79 12.33
CA GLY A 99 11.82 2.70 11.74
C GLY A 99 13.14 1.99 11.44
N GLY A 100 14.00 2.68 10.75
CA GLY A 100 15.25 2.08 10.31
C GLY A 100 16.07 3.01 9.44
N VAL A 101 16.76 2.42 8.49
CA VAL A 101 17.63 3.13 7.55
C VAL A 101 17.22 2.84 6.11
N GLY A 102 17.52 3.78 5.25
CA GLY A 102 17.27 3.66 3.82
C GLY A 102 18.42 4.18 2.97
N TRP A 103 18.38 3.82 1.70
CA TRP A 103 19.35 4.20 0.68
C TRP A 103 18.64 4.65 -0.59
N HIS A 104 19.08 5.77 -1.14
CA HIS A 104 18.84 6.17 -2.52
C HIS A 104 19.86 5.42 -3.38
N VAL A 105 19.45 4.26 -3.93
CA VAL A 105 20.30 3.37 -4.72
C VAL A 105 20.59 3.98 -6.09
N LEU A 106 19.59 4.63 -6.68
CA LEU A 106 19.67 5.42 -7.90
C LEU A 106 18.90 6.72 -7.65
N ASP A 107 19.47 7.83 -8.06
CA ASP A 107 18.86 9.16 -7.99
C ASP A 107 19.32 10.00 -9.19
N ASP A 108 18.97 9.51 -10.39
CA ASP A 108 19.23 10.17 -11.66
C ASP A 108 17.94 10.89 -12.13
N GLU A 109 18.04 11.74 -13.15
CA GLU A 109 16.91 12.52 -13.70
C GLU A 109 15.71 11.64 -14.14
N ASP A 110 15.99 10.48 -14.73
CA ASP A 110 14.99 9.53 -15.25
C ASP A 110 14.80 8.28 -14.38
N HIS A 111 15.70 8.04 -13.43
CA HIS A 111 15.72 6.83 -12.60
C HIS A 111 15.80 7.18 -11.12
N HIS A 112 14.84 6.71 -10.36
CA HIS A 112 14.89 6.76 -8.90
C HIS A 112 14.66 5.36 -8.33
N TRP A 113 15.52 4.93 -7.45
CA TRP A 113 15.35 3.69 -6.73
C TRP A 113 15.76 3.87 -5.29
N THR A 114 14.81 3.75 -4.39
CA THR A 114 15.00 3.83 -2.95
C THR A 114 14.64 2.51 -2.30
N VAL A 115 15.48 2.06 -1.38
CA VAL A 115 15.22 0.91 -0.53
C VAL A 115 15.36 1.31 0.92
N ARG A 116 14.48 0.81 1.79
CA ARG A 116 14.54 1.06 3.22
C ARG A 116 14.05 -0.13 4.02
N GLY A 117 14.56 -0.26 5.25
CA GLY A 117 14.13 -1.33 6.13
C GLY A 117 14.58 -1.15 7.56
N GLY A 118 13.92 -1.85 8.46
CA GLY A 118 14.23 -1.80 9.88
C GLY A 118 13.22 -2.51 10.76
N PRO A 119 13.48 -2.56 12.06
CA PRO A 119 12.61 -3.19 13.04
C PRO A 119 11.32 -2.39 13.28
N GLY A 120 10.32 -3.08 13.80
CA GLY A 120 9.07 -2.46 14.19
C GLY A 120 8.23 -3.36 15.08
N PHE A 121 7.06 -2.87 15.39
CA PHE A 121 6.05 -3.53 16.18
C PHE A 121 4.74 -3.62 15.40
N LYS A 122 4.17 -4.81 15.33
CA LYS A 122 2.94 -5.11 14.59
C LYS A 122 1.85 -5.49 15.58
N ILE A 123 0.66 -4.94 15.37
CA ILE A 123 -0.56 -5.24 16.13
C ILE A 123 -1.64 -5.62 15.14
N ASP A 124 -2.11 -6.86 15.19
CA ASP A 124 -3.20 -7.36 14.38
C ASP A 124 -4.41 -7.65 15.27
N GLU A 125 -5.54 -7.01 15.00
CA GLU A 125 -6.81 -7.31 15.65
C GLU A 125 -7.56 -8.35 14.81
N VAL A 126 -7.59 -9.58 15.30
CA VAL A 126 -8.20 -10.73 14.60
C VAL A 126 -9.69 -10.76 14.89
N LYS A 127 -10.51 -10.85 13.83
CA LYS A 127 -11.96 -11.01 13.94
C LYS A 127 -12.35 -12.32 14.62
N ARG A 128 -13.47 -12.29 15.32
CA ARG A 128 -14.15 -13.53 15.74
C ARG A 128 -14.48 -14.37 14.50
N GLN A 129 -14.11 -15.64 14.54
CA GLN A 129 -14.36 -16.57 13.45
C GLN A 129 -15.29 -17.69 13.87
N ILE A 130 -16.17 -18.09 12.96
CA ILE A 130 -17.07 -19.24 13.13
C ILE A 130 -16.83 -20.14 11.93
N THR A 131 -16.25 -21.30 12.17
CA THR A 131 -16.03 -22.32 11.14
C THR A 131 -16.92 -23.52 11.40
N THR A 132 -17.53 -24.07 10.35
CA THR A 132 -18.31 -25.31 10.42
C THR A 132 -17.61 -26.37 9.59
N ASP A 133 -17.24 -27.47 10.18
CA ASP A 133 -16.61 -28.57 9.47
C ASP A 133 -17.61 -29.38 8.63
N SER A 134 -17.11 -30.32 7.84
CA SER A 134 -17.92 -31.21 7.00
C SER A 134 -18.86 -32.13 7.77
N THR A 135 -18.69 -32.25 9.08
CA THR A 135 -19.55 -33.05 9.98
C THR A 135 -20.62 -32.21 10.68
N GLY A 136 -20.64 -30.88 10.42
CA GLY A 136 -21.55 -29.92 11.04
C GLY A 136 -21.10 -29.41 12.41
N THR A 137 -19.88 -29.72 12.83
CA THR A 137 -19.33 -29.21 14.09
C THR A 137 -18.95 -27.74 13.93
N VAL A 138 -19.52 -26.88 14.77
CA VAL A 138 -19.23 -25.46 14.79
C VAL A 138 -18.09 -25.18 15.76
N THR A 139 -17.01 -24.60 15.25
CA THR A 139 -15.89 -24.08 16.05
C THR A 139 -15.93 -22.56 16.06
N ILE A 140 -15.86 -21.97 17.25
CA ILE A 140 -15.84 -20.53 17.45
C ILE A 140 -14.48 -20.14 17.98
N ALA A 141 -13.70 -19.37 17.18
CA ALA A 141 -12.52 -18.68 17.64
C ALA A 141 -12.92 -17.25 18.05
N PRO A 142 -12.71 -16.84 19.31
CA PRO A 142 -13.02 -15.48 19.75
C PRO A 142 -12.12 -14.46 19.05
N ALA A 143 -12.54 -13.20 19.00
CA ALA A 143 -11.66 -12.11 18.59
C ALA A 143 -10.44 -12.05 19.51
N SER A 144 -9.29 -11.76 18.95
CA SER A 144 -8.00 -11.67 19.68
C SER A 144 -7.15 -10.55 19.13
N THR A 145 -6.23 -10.06 19.96
CA THR A 145 -5.19 -9.11 19.54
C THR A 145 -3.86 -9.87 19.52
N GLU A 146 -3.18 -9.81 18.37
CA GLU A 146 -1.86 -10.43 18.17
C GLU A 146 -0.82 -9.30 18.09
N GLU A 147 0.09 -9.31 19.06
CA GLU A 147 1.18 -8.34 19.15
C GLU A 147 2.50 -9.03 18.87
N SER A 148 3.31 -8.51 17.96
CA SER A 148 4.59 -9.11 17.61
C SER A 148 5.67 -8.09 17.30
N LEU A 149 6.91 -8.44 17.63
CA LEU A 149 8.06 -7.80 17.01
C LEU A 149 8.08 -8.15 15.54
N GLY A 150 8.35 -7.16 14.73
CA GLY A 150 8.36 -7.28 13.29
C GLY A 150 9.47 -6.47 12.64
N ALA A 151 9.41 -6.41 11.34
CA ALA A 151 10.30 -5.60 10.53
C ALA A 151 9.55 -5.10 9.30
N VAL A 152 9.98 -3.97 8.77
CA VAL A 152 9.53 -3.44 7.49
C VAL A 152 10.67 -3.45 6.49
N ALA A 153 10.37 -3.78 5.24
CA ALA A 153 11.24 -3.57 4.10
C ALA A 153 10.43 -2.97 2.95
N GLN A 154 10.95 -1.93 2.33
CA GLN A 154 10.30 -1.24 1.23
C GLN A 154 11.27 -1.00 0.10
N SER A 155 10.76 -1.06 -1.13
CA SER A 155 11.49 -0.74 -2.35
C SER A 155 10.56 0.09 -3.23
N GLU A 156 11.03 1.27 -3.63
CA GLU A 156 10.33 2.17 -4.53
C GLU A 156 11.23 2.45 -5.73
N TYR A 157 10.76 2.03 -6.89
CA TYR A 157 11.45 2.20 -8.16
C TYR A 157 10.61 3.03 -9.11
N PHE A 158 11.23 4.00 -9.77
CA PHE A 158 10.63 4.85 -10.79
C PHE A 158 11.56 4.93 -12.00
N TYR A 159 10.97 4.87 -13.19
CA TYR A 159 11.66 5.07 -14.45
C TYR A 159 10.83 5.90 -15.42
N ALA A 160 11.36 7.01 -15.87
CA ALA A 160 10.77 7.81 -16.94
C ALA A 160 11.31 7.35 -18.30
N PHE A 161 10.46 6.74 -19.13
CA PHE A 161 10.81 6.41 -20.51
C PHE A 161 11.01 7.69 -21.37
N ASN A 162 10.24 8.70 -21.05
CA ASN A 162 10.27 10.04 -21.64
C ASN A 162 9.38 10.97 -20.78
N GLU A 163 9.27 12.24 -21.16
CA GLU A 163 8.46 13.27 -20.46
C GLU A 163 6.98 12.90 -20.28
N ALA A 164 6.45 11.96 -21.09
CA ALA A 164 5.04 11.60 -21.05
C ALA A 164 4.75 10.24 -20.42
N VAL A 165 5.72 9.31 -20.38
CA VAL A 165 5.47 7.93 -19.96
C VAL A 165 6.47 7.49 -18.92
N SER A 166 5.97 6.98 -17.79
CA SER A 166 6.78 6.47 -16.69
C SER A 166 6.27 5.14 -16.16
N LEU A 167 7.18 4.37 -15.57
CA LEU A 167 6.93 3.14 -14.84
C LEU A 167 7.24 3.35 -13.36
N SER A 168 6.38 2.86 -12.49
CA SER A 168 6.64 2.81 -11.06
C SER A 168 6.45 1.39 -10.53
N ASN A 169 7.27 1.00 -9.55
CA ASN A 169 7.06 -0.22 -8.78
C ASN A 169 7.29 0.07 -7.30
N LYS A 170 6.28 -0.21 -6.48
CA LYS A 170 6.36 -0.08 -5.03
C LYS A 170 6.14 -1.44 -4.40
N THR A 171 7.11 -1.89 -3.61
CA THR A 171 7.02 -3.12 -2.82
C THR A 171 7.10 -2.76 -1.35
N ASN A 172 6.19 -3.29 -0.56
CA ASN A 172 6.19 -3.15 0.89
C ASN A 172 6.02 -4.53 1.54
N VAL A 173 6.94 -4.87 2.42
CA VAL A 173 6.92 -6.11 3.20
C VAL A 173 6.85 -5.73 4.68
N VAL A 174 5.84 -6.20 5.38
CA VAL A 174 5.71 -6.09 6.83
C VAL A 174 5.79 -7.50 7.41
N TYR A 175 6.95 -7.82 7.95
CA TYR A 175 7.18 -9.08 8.63
C TYR A 175 6.61 -9.01 10.05
N GLY A 176 5.93 -10.07 10.46
CA GLY A 176 5.55 -10.35 11.83
C GLY A 176 5.78 -11.83 12.12
N GLN A 177 5.86 -12.20 13.39
CA GLN A 177 6.10 -13.60 13.79
C GLN A 177 4.98 -14.53 13.34
N GLU A 178 3.73 -14.06 13.41
CA GLU A 178 2.54 -14.84 13.05
C GLU A 178 2.25 -14.77 11.53
N SER A 179 2.38 -13.61 10.92
CA SER A 179 2.14 -13.43 9.49
C SER A 179 3.02 -12.35 8.88
N THR A 180 3.38 -12.55 7.60
CA THR A 180 4.08 -11.56 6.78
C THR A 180 3.15 -11.05 5.69
N GLN A 181 3.00 -9.73 5.58
CA GLN A 181 2.26 -9.07 4.53
C GLN A 181 3.22 -8.59 3.45
N ILE A 182 2.93 -8.92 2.21
CA ILE A 182 3.69 -8.50 1.03
C ILE A 182 2.73 -7.77 0.10
N ASN A 183 3.00 -6.50 -0.16
CA ASN A 183 2.22 -5.70 -1.11
C ASN A 183 3.17 -5.24 -2.22
N ASN A 184 2.78 -5.45 -3.46
CA ASN A 184 3.50 -4.94 -4.63
C ASN A 184 2.51 -4.24 -5.55
N SER A 185 2.88 -3.09 -6.06
CA SER A 185 2.15 -2.34 -7.06
C SER A 185 3.09 -1.96 -8.19
N ILE A 186 2.76 -2.33 -9.41
CA ILE A 186 3.44 -1.88 -10.62
C ILE A 186 2.48 -1.01 -11.42
N GLY A 187 2.90 0.18 -11.82
CA GLY A 187 2.08 1.16 -12.54
C GLY A 187 2.79 1.71 -13.77
N LEU A 188 2.05 1.76 -14.88
CA LEU A 188 2.44 2.50 -16.08
C LEU A 188 1.59 3.76 -16.16
N THR A 189 2.24 4.91 -16.18
CA THR A 189 1.59 6.23 -16.16
C THR A 189 1.88 6.95 -17.46
N ALA A 190 0.84 7.57 -18.04
CA ALA A 190 0.94 8.42 -19.22
C ALA A 190 0.39 9.82 -18.92
N ALA A 191 1.22 10.84 -19.04
CA ALA A 191 0.83 12.23 -18.84
C ALA A 191 -0.19 12.66 -19.92
N LEU A 192 -1.28 13.29 -19.49
CA LEU A 192 -2.30 13.88 -20.35
C LEU A 192 -2.10 15.38 -20.50
N ASN A 193 -1.65 16.04 -19.43
CA ASN A 193 -1.21 17.43 -19.39
C ASN A 193 -0.29 17.65 -18.18
N GLY A 194 0.06 18.90 -17.86
CA GLY A 194 0.99 19.23 -16.78
C GLY A 194 0.61 18.73 -15.38
N HIS A 195 -0.68 18.43 -15.14
CA HIS A 195 -1.16 18.00 -13.82
C HIS A 195 -1.98 16.71 -13.84
N LEU A 196 -2.42 16.25 -15.01
CA LEU A 196 -3.24 15.06 -15.15
C LEU A 196 -2.50 13.96 -15.90
N ALA A 197 -2.62 12.74 -15.40
CA ALA A 197 -2.11 11.54 -16.04
C ALA A 197 -3.13 10.40 -15.96
N ALA A 198 -3.03 9.46 -16.90
CA ALA A 198 -3.73 8.19 -16.85
C ALA A 198 -2.73 7.13 -16.38
N ARG A 199 -3.16 6.26 -15.45
CA ARG A 199 -2.34 5.16 -14.94
C ARG A 199 -3.09 3.84 -15.04
N VAL A 200 -2.38 2.80 -15.48
CA VAL A 200 -2.78 1.41 -15.30
C VAL A 200 -1.87 0.80 -14.27
N SER A 201 -2.43 0.21 -13.22
CA SER A 201 -1.64 -0.50 -12.21
C SER A 201 -2.11 -1.94 -12.03
N PHE A 202 -1.16 -2.79 -11.64
CA PHE A 202 -1.40 -4.14 -11.19
C PHE A 202 -0.87 -4.28 -9.78
N ASP A 203 -1.79 -4.57 -8.85
CA ASP A 203 -1.52 -4.69 -7.43
C ASP A 203 -1.60 -6.16 -7.02
N VAL A 204 -0.63 -6.61 -6.21
CA VAL A 204 -0.60 -7.92 -5.58
C VAL A 204 -0.48 -7.74 -4.09
N ARG A 205 -1.34 -8.40 -3.33
CA ARG A 205 -1.29 -8.48 -1.88
C ARG A 205 -1.21 -9.93 -1.46
N HIS A 206 -0.24 -10.26 -0.64
CA HIS A 206 -0.04 -11.61 -0.15
C HIS A 206 0.14 -11.60 1.37
N ASP A 207 -0.58 -12.48 2.05
CA ASP A 207 -0.43 -12.77 3.47
C ASP A 207 0.05 -14.21 3.62
N THR A 208 1.17 -14.43 4.30
CA THR A 208 1.76 -15.78 4.46
C THR A 208 0.98 -16.68 5.42
N ALA A 209 0.12 -16.09 6.26
CA ALA A 209 -0.73 -16.81 7.20
C ALA A 209 -2.13 -16.16 7.25
N PRO A 210 -2.91 -16.29 6.17
CA PRO A 210 -4.26 -15.74 6.15
C PRO A 210 -5.14 -16.46 7.19
N GLN A 211 -6.13 -15.74 7.70
CA GLN A 211 -7.09 -16.37 8.61
C GLN A 211 -7.91 -17.45 7.87
N PRO A 212 -8.39 -18.48 8.57
CA PRO A 212 -9.19 -19.54 7.96
C PRO A 212 -10.33 -18.98 7.09
N THR A 213 -10.56 -19.57 5.93
CA THR A 213 -11.55 -19.17 4.90
C THR A 213 -11.19 -17.96 4.04
N TYR A 214 -10.05 -17.31 4.28
CA TYR A 214 -9.58 -16.19 3.45
C TYR A 214 -8.46 -16.64 2.51
N GLU A 215 -8.42 -16.04 1.32
CA GLU A 215 -7.36 -16.29 0.34
C GLU A 215 -6.04 -15.63 0.79
N ALA A 216 -4.94 -16.31 0.46
CA ALA A 216 -3.59 -15.80 0.79
C ALA A 216 -3.15 -14.67 -0.14
N THR A 217 -3.70 -14.60 -1.34
CA THR A 217 -3.26 -13.67 -2.38
C THR A 217 -4.45 -13.01 -3.06
N ASP A 218 -4.46 -11.69 -3.02
CA ASP A 218 -5.38 -10.86 -3.77
C ASP A 218 -4.65 -10.12 -4.88
N THR A 219 -5.28 -9.98 -6.03
CA THR A 219 -4.77 -9.18 -7.14
C THR A 219 -5.81 -8.19 -7.62
N ALA A 220 -5.36 -7.04 -8.11
CA ALA A 220 -6.24 -6.04 -8.71
C ALA A 220 -5.56 -5.36 -9.89
N THR A 221 -6.29 -5.17 -10.98
CA THR A 221 -5.89 -4.26 -12.07
C THR A 221 -6.75 -3.02 -11.99
N LYS A 222 -6.12 -1.85 -11.88
CA LYS A 222 -6.82 -0.58 -11.73
C LYS A 222 -6.50 0.35 -12.88
N PHE A 223 -7.51 1.08 -13.34
CA PHE A 223 -7.37 2.23 -14.24
C PHE A 223 -7.63 3.49 -13.43
N SER A 224 -6.67 4.40 -13.40
CA SER A 224 -6.72 5.58 -12.55
C SER A 224 -6.52 6.85 -13.35
N LEU A 225 -7.21 7.90 -12.95
CA LEU A 225 -6.86 9.27 -13.26
C LEU A 225 -6.05 9.82 -12.08
N VAL A 226 -4.87 10.33 -12.39
CA VAL A 226 -3.92 10.85 -11.39
C VAL A 226 -3.80 12.36 -11.56
N TYR A 227 -3.89 13.07 -10.45
CA TYR A 227 -3.65 14.52 -10.39
C TYR A 227 -2.39 14.78 -9.57
N THR A 228 -1.40 15.43 -10.17
CA THR A 228 -0.14 15.79 -9.52
C THR A 228 -0.27 17.16 -8.83
N LEU A 229 0.14 17.22 -7.57
CA LEU A 229 0.19 18.41 -6.73
C LEU A 229 1.64 18.88 -6.58
N GLY A 230 1.85 20.19 -6.70
CA GLY A 230 3.18 20.77 -6.66
C GLY A 230 3.76 20.94 -8.08
N ASP A 231 4.70 21.87 -8.19
CA ASP A 231 5.48 22.15 -9.43
C ASP A 231 6.75 21.28 -9.43
#